data_5b0ee471aab0d8765342bc10732a3f24
#
_entry.id   5b0ee471aab0d8765342bc10732a3f24
#
_cell.length_a   1.000
_cell.length_b   1.000
_cell.length_c   1.000
_cell.angle_alpha   90.00
_cell.angle_beta   90.00
_cell.angle_gamma   90.00
#
_symmetry.space_group_name_H-M   'P 1'
#
loop_
_entity.id
_entity.type
_entity.pdbx_description
1 polymer ?
#
loop_
_entity_poly.entity_id
_entity_poly.type
_entity_poly.pdbx_seq_one_letter_code
_entity_poly.pdbx_strand_id
1 'polypeptide(L)' 'MKNLIIKVENNVGKITLNRPSALNALTYEMILQIEKTLDDWLTKNIDF' A
#
# COMPACT_ATOMS: atom_id res chain seq x y z
N MET A 1 -12.85 7.69 4.41
CA MET A 1 -11.66 7.27 5.17
C MET A 1 -10.83 6.31 4.34
N LYS A 2 -9.52 6.49 4.31
CA LYS A 2 -8.64 5.62 3.54
C LYS A 2 -8.18 4.45 4.38
N ASN A 3 -8.36 3.25 3.87
CA ASN A 3 -7.89 2.04 4.54
C ASN A 3 -6.40 1.77 4.32
N LEU A 4 -5.83 2.38 3.29
CA LEU A 4 -4.41 2.29 2.98
C LEU A 4 -3.82 3.68 2.84
N ILE A 5 -2.62 3.85 3.35
CA ILE A 5 -1.84 5.05 3.13
C ILE A 5 -0.60 4.63 2.35
N ILE A 6 -0.45 5.20 1.15
CA ILE A 6 0.65 4.86 0.26
C ILE A 6 1.52 6.09 0.08
N LYS A 7 2.82 5.95 0.37
CA LYS A 7 3.78 7.04 0.25
C LYS A 7 5.02 6.59 -0.47
N VAL A 8 5.63 7.51 -1.21
CA VAL A 8 6.93 7.29 -1.83
C VAL A 8 7.82 8.46 -1.43
N GLU A 9 8.92 8.18 -0.75
CA GLU A 9 9.90 9.19 -0.36
C GLU A 9 11.29 8.69 -0.69
N ASN A 10 12.10 9.53 -1.33
CA ASN A 10 13.47 9.18 -1.70
C ASN A 10 13.56 7.83 -2.40
N ASN A 11 12.62 7.57 -3.29
CA ASN A 11 12.56 6.34 -4.06
C ASN A 11 12.26 5.10 -3.21
N VAL A 12 11.72 5.31 -2.00
CA VAL A 12 11.31 4.22 -1.11
C VAL A 12 9.80 4.26 -0.95
N GLY A 13 9.14 3.16 -1.27
CA GLY A 13 7.70 3.05 -1.14
C GLY A 13 7.28 2.50 0.21
N LYS A 14 6.26 3.08 0.79
CA LYS A 14 5.68 2.62 2.05
C LYS A 14 4.19 2.43 1.90
N ILE A 15 3.69 1.33 2.43
CA ILE A 15 2.25 1.06 2.50
C ILE A 15 1.89 0.88 3.96
N THR A 16 0.98 1.69 4.45
CA THR A 16 0.50 1.62 5.83
C THR A 16 -0.95 1.16 5.85
N LEU A 17 -1.24 0.17 6.66
CA LEU A 17 -2.60 -0.27 6.89
C LEU A 17 -3.27 0.67 7.88
N ASN A 18 -4.43 1.22 7.53
CA ASN A 18 -5.10 2.20 8.35
C ASN A 18 -6.54 1.76 8.64
N ARG A 19 -6.68 0.67 9.37
CA ARG A 19 -7.98 0.15 9.80
C ARG A 19 -7.96 -0.24 11.28
N PRO A 20 -7.80 0.72 12.17
CA PRO A 20 -7.68 0.41 13.60
C PRO A 20 -8.93 -0.28 14.16
N SER A 21 -10.11 0.09 13.70
CA SER A 21 -11.36 -0.52 14.19
C SER A 21 -11.53 -1.97 13.77
N ALA A 22 -10.79 -2.41 12.75
CA ALA A 22 -10.82 -3.78 12.26
C ALA A 22 -9.49 -4.48 12.51
N LEU A 23 -8.69 -3.99 13.44
CA LEU A 23 -7.37 -4.51 13.78
C LEU A 23 -6.48 -4.63 12.54
N ASN A 24 -6.63 -3.67 11.63
CA ASN A 24 -5.88 -3.62 10.37
C ASN A 24 -6.10 -4.85 9.49
N ALA A 25 -7.26 -5.49 9.60
CA ALA A 25 -7.58 -6.62 8.74
C ALA A 25 -7.65 -6.18 7.28
N LEU A 26 -7.12 -7.00 6.39
CA LEU A 26 -7.13 -6.72 4.97
C LEU A 26 -8.47 -7.06 4.35
N THR A 27 -8.99 -6.17 3.49
CA THR A 27 -10.13 -6.47 2.66
C THR A 27 -9.64 -6.90 1.28
N TYR A 28 -10.53 -7.50 0.49
CA TYR A 28 -10.21 -7.89 -0.87
C TYR A 28 -9.76 -6.68 -1.69
N GLU A 29 -10.46 -5.55 -1.53
CA GLU A 29 -10.10 -4.33 -2.25
C GLU A 29 -8.72 -3.82 -1.87
N MET A 30 -8.36 -3.91 -0.60
CA MET A 30 -7.04 -3.51 -0.14
C MET A 30 -5.96 -4.38 -0.75
N ILE A 31 -6.21 -5.68 -0.83
CA ILE A 31 -5.25 -6.62 -1.43
C ILE A 31 -5.03 -6.27 -2.90
N LEU A 32 -6.10 -6.00 -3.65
CA LEU A 32 -5.99 -5.61 -5.04
C LEU A 32 -5.20 -4.32 -5.21
N GLN A 33 -5.43 -3.36 -4.33
CA GLN A 33 -4.73 -2.08 -4.38
C GLN A 33 -3.24 -2.24 -4.08
N ILE A 34 -2.91 -3.10 -3.11
CA ILE A 34 -1.51 -3.39 -2.80
C ILE A 34 -0.82 -4.05 -3.98
N GLU A 35 -1.46 -5.02 -4.62
CA GLU A 35 -0.90 -5.68 -5.81
C GLU A 35 -0.59 -4.69 -6.92
N LYS A 36 -1.53 -3.81 -7.21
CA LYS A 36 -1.34 -2.79 -8.25
C LYS A 36 -0.19 -1.86 -7.90
N THR A 37 -0.11 -1.46 -6.64
CA THR A 37 0.93 -0.55 -6.18
C THR A 37 2.30 -1.19 -6.30
N LEU A 38 2.43 -2.44 -5.89
CA LEU A 38 3.71 -3.15 -5.96
C LEU A 38 4.15 -3.37 -7.42
N ASP A 39 3.21 -3.71 -8.30
CA ASP A 39 3.51 -3.84 -9.72
C ASP A 39 4.02 -2.54 -10.30
N ASP A 40 3.38 -1.42 -9.96
CA ASP A 40 3.79 -0.10 -10.43
C ASP A 40 5.19 0.24 -9.92
N TRP A 41 5.45 -0.04 -8.65
CA TRP A 41 6.75 0.23 -8.04
C TRP A 41 7.86 -0.60 -8.65
N LEU A 42 7.58 -1.86 -8.99
CA LEU A 42 8.57 -2.71 -9.66
C LEU A 42 8.92 -2.14 -11.03
N THR A 43 7.93 -1.64 -11.75
CA THR A 43 8.14 -1.03 -13.06
C THR A 43 8.99 0.24 -12.96
N LYS A 44 8.84 0.98 -11.87
CA LYS A 44 9.53 2.26 -11.65
C LYS A 44 10.82 2.12 -10.84
N ASN A 45 11.20 0.91 -10.47
CA ASN A 45 12.39 0.66 -9.64
C ASN A 45 12.34 1.38 -8.29
N ILE A 46 11.16 1.40 -7.68
CA ILE A 46 11.01 1.98 -6.35
C ILE A 46 11.27 0.87 -5.33
N ASP A 47 12.08 1.18 -4.32
CA ASP A 47 12.34 0.25 -3.22
C ASP A 47 11.15 0.22 -2.26
N PHE A 48 10.85 -0.94 -1.73
CA PHE A 48 9.75 -1.06 -0.76
C PHE A 48 9.99 -2.20 0.22
#